data_f0b6ec8667c223e0185be4904998f74f
#
_entry.id   f0b6ec8667c223e0185be4904998f74f
#
_cell.length_a   1.000
_cell.length_b   1.000
_cell.length_c   1.000
_cell.angle_alpha   90.00
_cell.angle_beta   90.00
_cell.angle_gamma   90.00
#
_symmetry.space_group_name_H-M   'P 1'
#
loop_
_entity.id
_entity.type
_entity.pdbx_description
1 polymer ?
#
loop_
_entity_poly.entity_id
_entity_poly.type
_entity_poly.pdbx_seq_one_letter_code
_entity_poly.pdbx_strand_id
1 'polypeptide(L)'
;MLVDVVMPKMGESITEGTVLEWRKKIGETVEKDELFLEIGTDKVDSEIPCSESGTIVEILAIANDVVDVGTVIARIETDESLVNM
;
A
#
# COMPACT_ATOMS: atom_id res chain seq x y z
N MET A 1 -12.69 3.85 -10.20
CA MET A 1 -12.29 4.98 -9.33
C MET A 1 -10.93 4.71 -8.72
N LEU A 2 -10.03 5.65 -8.81
CA LEU A 2 -8.71 5.50 -8.22
C LEU A 2 -8.77 5.80 -6.72
N VAL A 3 -8.18 4.92 -5.94
CA VAL A 3 -8.06 5.08 -4.49
C VAL A 3 -6.59 5.22 -4.16
N ASP A 4 -6.24 6.27 -3.44
CA ASP A 4 -4.86 6.47 -2.99
C ASP A 4 -4.62 5.60 -1.77
N VAL A 5 -3.52 4.85 -1.79
CA VAL A 5 -3.05 4.11 -0.63
C VAL A 5 -1.95 4.95 0.00
N VAL A 6 -2.16 5.34 1.25
CA VAL A 6 -1.18 6.19 1.95
C VAL A 6 -0.45 5.39 3.01
N MET A 7 0.74 5.85 3.36
CA MET A 7 1.50 5.26 4.46
C MET A 7 0.68 5.39 5.75
N PRO A 8 0.24 4.28 6.36
CA PRO A 8 -0.58 4.35 7.55
C PRO A 8 0.23 4.75 8.77
N LYS A 9 -0.47 5.29 9.76
CA LYS A 9 0.16 5.63 11.03
C LYS A 9 0.37 4.35 11.83
N MET A 10 1.63 4.06 12.13
CA MET A 10 2.02 2.82 12.78
C MET A 10 2.12 2.93 14.30
N GLY A 11 1.92 4.13 14.84
CA GLY A 11 1.99 4.40 16.27
C GLY A 11 2.02 5.89 16.50
N GLU A 12 1.74 6.33 17.74
CA GLU A 12 1.63 7.75 18.03
C GLU A 12 2.91 8.55 17.78
N SER A 13 4.06 7.95 18.01
CA SER A 13 5.34 8.63 17.84
C SER A 13 6.04 8.21 16.55
N ILE A 14 5.39 7.40 15.72
CA ILE A 14 5.95 6.93 14.46
C ILE A 14 5.47 7.85 13.34
N THR A 15 6.40 8.60 12.74
CA THR A 15 6.07 9.56 11.69
C THR A 15 6.45 9.10 10.30
N GLU A 16 7.19 7.99 10.21
CA GLU A 16 7.60 7.44 8.92
C GLU A 16 7.75 5.93 9.02
N GLY A 17 7.79 5.27 7.89
CA GLY A 17 8.03 3.84 7.81
C GLY A 17 8.85 3.51 6.59
N THR A 18 9.49 2.34 6.62
CA THR A 18 10.27 1.85 5.51
C THR A 18 9.48 0.76 4.80
N VAL A 19 9.36 0.89 3.48
CA VAL A 19 8.73 -0.16 2.67
C VAL A 19 9.69 -1.35 2.66
N LEU A 20 9.23 -2.49 3.16
CA LEU A 20 10.05 -3.70 3.22
C LEU A 20 9.80 -4.57 2.00
N GLU A 21 8.53 -4.89 1.73
CA GLU A 21 8.18 -5.78 0.63
C GLU A 21 6.76 -5.53 0.16
N TRP A 22 6.59 -5.50 -1.17
CA TRP A 22 5.28 -5.53 -1.79
C TRP A 22 4.93 -6.98 -2.10
N ARG A 23 3.78 -7.43 -1.61
CA ARG A 23 3.31 -8.80 -1.87
C ARG A 23 2.50 -8.89 -3.14
N LYS A 24 2.15 -7.75 -3.72
CA LYS A 24 1.40 -7.65 -4.97
C LYS A 24 2.15 -6.71 -5.90
N LYS A 25 1.98 -6.92 -7.19
CA LYS A 25 2.63 -6.12 -8.22
C LYS A 25 1.61 -5.29 -8.96
N ILE A 26 2.08 -4.30 -9.72
CA ILE A 26 1.22 -3.53 -10.61
C ILE A 26 0.54 -4.51 -11.56
N GLY A 27 -0.78 -4.36 -11.71
CA GLY A 27 -1.60 -5.23 -12.54
C GLY A 27 -2.26 -6.39 -11.80
N GLU A 28 -1.82 -6.68 -10.58
CA GLU A 28 -2.45 -7.74 -9.79
C GLU A 28 -3.66 -7.21 -9.05
N THR A 29 -4.66 -8.09 -8.88
CA THR A 29 -5.83 -7.74 -8.07
C THR A 29 -5.53 -7.98 -6.60
N VAL A 30 -6.15 -7.17 -5.76
CA VAL A 30 -6.05 -7.30 -4.31
C VAL A 30 -7.45 -7.17 -3.74
N GLU A 31 -7.73 -7.91 -2.68
CA GLU A 31 -9.02 -7.86 -2.01
C GLU A 31 -8.92 -7.04 -0.74
N LYS A 32 -10.06 -6.49 -0.33
CA LYS A 32 -10.15 -5.76 0.92
C LYS A 32 -9.68 -6.64 2.06
N ASP A 33 -8.85 -6.08 2.93
CA ASP A 33 -8.24 -6.74 4.09
C ASP A 33 -7.16 -7.77 3.74
N GLU A 34 -6.85 -7.94 2.46
CA GLU A 34 -5.73 -8.78 2.05
C GLU A 34 -4.41 -8.06 2.37
N LEU A 35 -3.46 -8.79 2.94
CA LEU A 35 -2.16 -8.23 3.28
C LEU A 35 -1.33 -8.10 2.00
N PHE A 36 -1.05 -6.88 1.58
CA PHE A 36 -0.40 -6.64 0.30
C PHE A 36 0.95 -5.93 0.41
N LEU A 37 1.32 -5.50 1.60
CA LEU A 37 2.51 -4.68 1.80
C LEU A 37 3.06 -4.92 3.20
N GLU A 38 4.38 -4.97 3.31
CA GLU A 38 5.05 -5.04 4.61
C GLU A 38 5.82 -3.74 4.84
N ILE A 39 5.59 -3.14 6.00
CA ILE A 39 6.23 -1.89 6.42
C ILE A 39 7.01 -2.14 7.69
N GLY A 40 8.23 -1.62 7.75
CA GLY A 40 9.05 -1.67 8.95
C GLY A 40 9.20 -0.31 9.59
N THR A 41 9.24 -0.29 10.90
CA THR A 41 9.59 0.90 11.67
C THR A 41 10.80 0.56 12.51
N ASP A 42 11.32 1.53 13.27
CA ASP A 42 12.47 1.28 14.14
C ASP A 42 12.18 0.28 15.27
N LYS A 43 10.89 -0.03 15.50
CA LYS A 43 10.49 -0.89 16.61
C LYS A 43 9.86 -2.20 16.16
N VAL A 44 9.14 -2.20 15.04
CA VAL A 44 8.35 -3.37 14.64
C VAL A 44 8.11 -3.38 13.15
N ASP A 45 7.99 -4.58 12.59
CA ASP A 45 7.55 -4.79 11.21
C ASP A 45 6.07 -5.13 11.26
N SER A 46 5.30 -4.58 10.32
CA SER A 46 3.86 -4.80 10.26
C SER A 46 3.43 -5.09 8.84
N GLU A 47 2.45 -5.96 8.70
CA GLU A 47 1.82 -6.21 7.41
C GLU A 47 0.59 -5.33 7.30
N ILE A 48 0.41 -4.72 6.14
CA ILE A 48 -0.64 -3.73 5.93
C ILE A 48 -1.74 -4.34 5.08
N PRO A 49 -2.98 -4.34 5.58
CA PRO A 49 -4.11 -4.82 4.78
C PRO A 49 -4.54 -3.75 3.78
N CYS A 50 -5.08 -4.20 2.66
CA CYS A 50 -5.61 -3.31 1.65
C CYS A 50 -6.97 -2.79 2.11
N SER A 51 -7.22 -1.49 1.94
CA SER A 51 -8.47 -0.88 2.37
C SER A 51 -9.62 -1.10 1.40
N GLU A 52 -9.31 -1.44 0.16
CA GLU A 52 -10.33 -1.60 -0.88
C GLU A 52 -9.93 -2.73 -1.81
N SER A 53 -10.94 -3.43 -2.35
CA SER A 53 -10.70 -4.41 -3.40
C SER A 53 -10.50 -3.71 -4.73
N GLY A 54 -9.57 -4.18 -5.52
CA GLY A 54 -9.30 -3.58 -6.83
C GLY A 54 -8.02 -4.11 -7.43
N THR A 55 -7.51 -3.37 -8.41
CA THR A 55 -6.27 -3.71 -9.10
C THR A 55 -5.22 -2.65 -8.83
N ILE A 56 -4.03 -3.07 -8.48
CA ILE A 56 -2.93 -2.13 -8.26
C ILE A 56 -2.48 -1.59 -9.61
N VAL A 57 -2.62 -0.29 -9.79
CA VAL A 57 -2.27 0.36 -11.07
C VAL A 57 -1.01 1.20 -10.97
N GLU A 58 -0.59 1.55 -9.74
CA GLU A 58 0.61 2.35 -9.55
C GLU A 58 1.24 2.04 -8.20
N ILE A 59 2.57 1.95 -8.17
CA ILE A 59 3.35 1.82 -6.94
C ILE A 59 4.35 2.98 -6.93
N LEU A 60 4.26 3.84 -5.93
CA LEU A 60 5.05 5.06 -5.83
C LEU A 60 6.24 4.94 -4.86
N ALA A 61 6.25 3.90 -4.04
CA ALA A 61 7.33 3.64 -3.11
C ALA A 61 7.76 2.20 -3.24
N ILE A 62 9.05 1.96 -3.39
CA ILE A 62 9.60 0.63 -3.59
C ILE A 62 10.30 0.14 -2.33
N ALA A 63 10.73 -1.12 -2.33
CA ALA A 63 11.44 -1.72 -1.19
C ALA A 63 12.63 -0.86 -0.79
N ASN A 64 12.79 -0.65 0.50
CA ASN A 64 13.82 0.15 1.15
C ASN A 64 13.56 1.67 1.13
N ASP A 65 12.46 2.13 0.54
CA ASP A 65 12.11 3.54 0.62
C ASP A 65 11.56 3.88 2.00
N VAL A 66 12.03 4.99 2.54
CA VAL A 66 11.50 5.55 3.79
C VAL A 66 10.48 6.60 3.41
N VAL A 67 9.27 6.47 3.93
CA VAL A 67 8.14 7.29 3.52
C VAL A 67 7.43 7.86 4.75
N ASP A 68 7.07 9.12 4.69
CA ASP A 68 6.33 9.77 5.78
C ASP A 68 4.88 9.27 5.82
N VAL A 69 4.35 9.18 7.04
CA VAL A 69 2.94 8.86 7.24
C VAL A 69 2.07 9.86 6.48
N GLY A 70 1.08 9.35 5.76
CA GLY A 70 0.19 10.17 4.96
C GLY A 70 0.61 10.35 3.51
N THR A 71 1.82 9.92 3.15
CA THR A 71 2.29 10.00 1.77
C THR A 71 1.64 8.90 0.94
N VAL A 72 1.21 9.24 -0.28
CA VAL A 72 0.63 8.26 -1.21
C VAL A 72 1.75 7.31 -1.67
N ILE A 73 1.56 6.02 -1.44
CA ILE A 73 2.56 5.01 -1.78
C ILE A 73 2.11 4.10 -2.91
N ALA A 74 0.82 4.07 -3.21
CA ALA A 74 0.29 3.27 -4.32
C ALA A 74 -1.09 3.79 -4.69
N ARG A 75 -1.60 3.34 -5.84
CA ARG A 75 -2.96 3.63 -6.27
C ARG A 75 -3.63 2.35 -6.75
N ILE A 76 -4.90 2.22 -6.40
CA ILE A 76 -5.72 1.05 -6.71
C ILE A 76 -6.92 1.52 -7.52
N GLU A 77 -7.20 0.83 -8.62
CA GLU A 77 -8.42 1.05 -9.40
C GLU A 77 -9.49 0.09 -8.91
N THR A 78 -10.58 0.64 -8.36
CA THR A 78 -11.65 -0.16 -7.79
C THR A 78 -12.77 -0.49 -8.77
N ASP A 79 -12.79 0.18 -9.92
CA ASP A 79 -13.80 -0.07 -10.95
C ASP A 79 -13.29 -1.15 -11.91
N GLU A 80 -13.72 -2.39 -11.68
CA GLU A 80 -13.27 -3.53 -12.46
C GLU A 80 -13.63 -3.42 -13.94
N SER A 81 -14.72 -2.72 -14.26
CA SER A 81 -15.11 -2.60 -15.65
C SER A 81 -14.13 -1.75 -16.45
N LEU A 82 -13.43 -0.84 -15.81
CA LEU A 82 -12.40 -0.04 -16.44
C LEU A 82 -11.09 -0.81 -16.60
N VAL A 83 -10.80 -1.71 -15.66
CA VAL A 83 -9.56 -2.48 -15.65
C VAL A 83 -9.62 -3.62 -16.66
N ASN A 84 -10.79 -4.22 -16.84
CA ASN A 84 -10.97 -5.42 -17.65
C ASN A 84 -11.36 -5.15 -19.10
N MET A 85 -11.32 -3.93 -19.53
CA MET A 85 -11.66 -3.57 -20.90
C MET A 85 -10.52 -3.77 -21.87
#